data_eb0d803dcc06360ddeae6ea9c9ae87ae
#
_entry.id   eb0d803dcc06360ddeae6ea9c9ae87ae
#
_cell.length_a   1.000
_cell.length_b   1.000
_cell.length_c   1.000
_cell.angle_alpha   90.00
_cell.angle_beta   90.00
_cell.angle_gamma   90.00
#
_symmetry.space_group_name_H-M   'P 1'
#
loop_
_entity.id
_entity.type
_entity.pdbx_description
1 polymer ?
#
loop_
_entity_poly.entity_id
_entity_poly.type
_entity_poly.pdbx_seq_one_letter_code
_entity_poly.pdbx_strand_id
1 'polypeptide(L)'
;MFRFNSLLLLFGLINFLFTQDVVLRLDGQDLFYTSNVDIAGFQFSHDGCAANASGGAAEAAGFTISASESVVLGFSFSGSVISSASNGLLIGSLESCTENSFSNWVFSGVGGITLTSEFISSTSLNGCTDLSACNYSSDATEDDGSCIYAEENFDCDGNCIVTTDCLGICNGTAVVDECGICN
;
A
#
# COMPACT_ATOMS: atom_id res chain seq x y z
N MET A 1 42.39 8.46 -31.96
CA MET A 1 42.44 7.61 -30.75
C MET A 1 41.47 8.21 -29.74
N PHE A 2 40.18 7.92 -29.89
CA PHE A 2 39.12 8.45 -29.01
C PHE A 2 38.74 7.38 -28.00
N ARG A 3 38.93 7.67 -26.71
CA ARG A 3 38.51 6.81 -25.60
C ARG A 3 37.02 7.10 -25.30
N PHE A 4 36.17 6.15 -25.60
CA PHE A 4 34.80 6.13 -25.08
C PHE A 4 34.86 5.79 -23.60
N ASN A 5 34.48 6.78 -22.76
CA ASN A 5 34.28 6.58 -21.34
C ASN A 5 32.82 6.08 -21.17
N SER A 6 32.67 4.78 -20.96
CA SER A 6 31.38 4.17 -20.67
C SER A 6 30.98 4.53 -19.25
N LEU A 7 30.10 5.53 -19.10
CA LEU A 7 29.45 5.86 -17.83
C LEU A 7 28.35 4.82 -17.58
N LEU A 8 28.69 3.81 -16.80
CA LEU A 8 27.76 2.82 -16.30
C LEU A 8 26.80 3.52 -15.33
N LEU A 9 25.60 3.88 -15.81
CA LEU A 9 24.49 4.31 -14.95
C LEU A 9 24.05 3.09 -14.12
N LEU A 10 24.53 3.04 -12.87
CA LEU A 10 23.98 2.15 -11.86
C LEU A 10 22.56 2.65 -11.54
N PHE A 11 21.56 2.05 -12.17
CA PHE A 11 20.18 2.11 -11.67
C PHE A 11 20.17 1.38 -10.33
N GLY A 12 20.31 2.15 -9.25
CA GLY A 12 20.06 1.67 -7.91
C GLY A 12 18.57 1.30 -7.81
N LEU A 13 18.28 0.01 -7.91
CA LEU A 13 17.05 -0.55 -7.38
C LEU A 13 17.03 -0.16 -5.88
N ILE A 14 16.25 0.86 -5.53
CA ILE A 14 15.88 1.10 -4.15
C ILE A 14 14.96 -0.05 -3.78
N ASN A 15 15.57 -1.17 -3.35
CA ASN A 15 14.84 -2.13 -2.56
C ASN A 15 14.44 -1.38 -1.30
N PHE A 16 13.16 -1.08 -1.13
CA PHE A 16 12.59 -0.84 0.18
C PHE A 16 12.86 -2.12 0.98
N LEU A 17 13.98 -2.15 1.67
CA LEU A 17 14.21 -3.11 2.71
C LEU A 17 13.19 -2.74 3.80
N PHE A 18 12.09 -3.47 3.85
CA PHE A 18 11.28 -3.53 5.06
C PHE A 18 12.25 -3.98 6.16
N THR A 19 12.64 -3.04 7.01
CA THR A 19 13.57 -3.32 8.12
C THR A 19 12.84 -4.00 9.26
N GLN A 20 11.50 -4.08 9.21
CA GLN A 20 10.63 -4.67 10.21
C GLN A 20 9.96 -5.92 9.65
N ASP A 21 9.75 -6.91 10.53
CA ASP A 21 9.08 -8.16 10.17
C ASP A 21 7.56 -7.97 10.03
N VAL A 22 6.98 -7.08 10.86
CA VAL A 22 5.56 -6.76 10.89
C VAL A 22 5.36 -5.24 10.87
N VAL A 23 4.59 -4.77 9.93
CA VAL A 23 4.16 -3.37 9.85
C VAL A 23 2.66 -3.31 10.08
N LEU A 24 2.22 -2.42 10.96
CA LEU A 24 0.83 -2.25 11.38
C LEU A 24 0.27 -0.93 10.90
N ARG A 25 -1.00 -0.93 10.55
CA ARG A 25 -1.76 0.26 10.14
C ARG A 25 -3.19 0.16 10.67
N LEU A 26 -3.68 1.25 11.24
CA LEU A 26 -5.09 1.39 11.61
C LEU A 26 -5.86 2.01 10.45
N ASP A 27 -7.03 1.46 10.15
CA ASP A 27 -7.95 2.00 9.16
C ASP A 27 -9.39 1.86 9.68
N GLY A 28 -9.96 2.98 10.12
CA GLY A 28 -11.25 3.00 10.78
C GLY A 28 -11.25 2.18 12.08
N GLN A 29 -11.99 1.10 12.10
CA GLN A 29 -12.10 0.17 13.24
C GLN A 29 -11.31 -1.13 13.04
N ASP A 30 -10.41 -1.14 12.08
CA ASP A 30 -9.69 -2.32 11.64
C ASP A 30 -8.18 -2.12 11.74
N LEU A 31 -7.49 -3.09 12.31
CA LEU A 31 -6.02 -3.12 12.38
C LEU A 31 -5.49 -4.03 11.28
N PHE A 32 -4.83 -3.44 10.32
CA PHE A 32 -4.18 -4.13 9.21
C PHE A 32 -2.72 -4.44 9.52
N TYR A 33 -2.19 -5.44 8.84
CA TYR A 33 -0.78 -5.80 8.92
C TYR A 33 -0.18 -6.09 7.54
N THR A 34 1.09 -5.80 7.43
CA THR A 34 1.98 -6.31 6.38
C THR A 34 3.08 -7.09 7.05
N SER A 35 3.31 -8.33 6.64
CA SER A 35 4.38 -9.15 7.18
C SER A 35 4.99 -10.04 6.09
N ASN A 36 6.31 -10.16 6.08
CA ASN A 36 7.04 -11.05 5.20
C ASN A 36 7.30 -12.43 5.81
N VAL A 37 6.87 -12.62 7.06
CA VAL A 37 7.02 -13.86 7.84
C VAL A 37 5.69 -14.25 8.49
N ASP A 38 5.54 -15.52 8.83
CA ASP A 38 4.36 -16.02 9.51
C ASP A 38 4.37 -15.60 10.99
N ILE A 39 3.22 -15.15 11.50
CA ILE A 39 3.01 -14.70 12.88
C ILE A 39 2.42 -15.86 13.69
N ALA A 40 3.10 -16.28 14.74
CA ALA A 40 2.65 -17.36 15.64
C ALA A 40 1.94 -16.85 16.90
N GLY A 41 2.07 -15.56 17.19
CA GLY A 41 1.37 -14.92 18.30
C GLY A 41 1.61 -13.42 18.31
N PHE A 42 0.71 -12.68 18.94
CA PHE A 42 0.86 -11.24 19.11
C PHE A 42 0.22 -10.76 20.41
N GLN A 43 0.71 -9.65 20.92
CA GLN A 43 0.15 -8.93 22.05
C GLN A 43 0.37 -7.44 21.85
N PHE A 44 -0.57 -6.65 22.34
CA PHE A 44 -0.40 -5.20 22.49
C PHE A 44 -1.26 -4.64 23.61
N SER A 45 -0.85 -3.48 24.13
CA SER A 45 -1.64 -2.70 25.09
C SER A 45 -2.45 -1.65 24.37
N HIS A 46 -3.61 -1.27 24.95
CA HIS A 46 -4.47 -0.19 24.45
C HIS A 46 -5.18 0.55 25.59
N ASP A 47 -5.82 1.67 25.29
CA ASP A 47 -6.48 2.57 26.23
C ASP A 47 -7.97 2.25 26.48
N GLY A 48 -8.42 1.06 26.13
CA GLY A 48 -9.81 0.60 26.23
C GLY A 48 -10.49 0.41 24.90
N CYS A 49 -9.98 1.00 23.83
CA CYS A 49 -10.60 1.03 22.50
C CYS A 49 -10.63 -0.33 21.79
N ALA A 50 -9.85 -1.33 22.20
CA ALA A 50 -9.77 -2.65 21.60
C ALA A 50 -10.33 -3.77 22.51
N ALA A 51 -11.17 -3.43 23.49
CA ALA A 51 -11.74 -4.40 24.43
C ALA A 51 -12.61 -5.47 23.77
N ASN A 52 -13.17 -5.19 22.60
CA ASN A 52 -14.01 -6.10 21.80
C ASN A 52 -13.28 -6.63 20.54
N ALA A 53 -11.95 -6.49 20.47
CA ALA A 53 -11.17 -6.91 19.33
C ALA A 53 -11.43 -8.37 18.94
N SER A 54 -11.72 -8.61 17.66
CA SER A 54 -12.08 -9.93 17.13
C SER A 54 -11.91 -9.99 15.61
N GLY A 55 -12.07 -11.17 15.03
CA GLY A 55 -12.08 -11.35 13.57
C GLY A 55 -10.71 -11.34 12.90
N GLY A 56 -10.71 -11.02 11.62
CA GLY A 56 -9.52 -10.90 10.79
C GLY A 56 -8.76 -12.20 10.54
N ALA A 57 -7.52 -12.07 10.13
CA ALA A 57 -6.64 -13.18 9.85
C ALA A 57 -6.33 -14.00 11.11
N ALA A 58 -6.38 -13.39 12.30
CA ALA A 58 -6.18 -14.07 13.55
C ALA A 58 -7.28 -15.13 13.79
N GLU A 59 -8.54 -14.73 13.67
CA GLU A 59 -9.66 -15.68 13.83
C GLU A 59 -9.69 -16.71 12.70
N ALA A 60 -9.48 -16.28 11.45
CA ALA A 60 -9.44 -17.16 10.28
C ALA A 60 -8.33 -18.23 10.38
N ALA A 61 -7.22 -17.94 11.05
CA ALA A 61 -6.14 -18.89 11.34
C ALA A 61 -6.42 -19.78 12.56
N GLY A 62 -7.57 -19.58 13.23
CA GLY A 62 -7.94 -20.34 14.44
C GLY A 62 -7.20 -19.88 15.69
N PHE A 63 -6.81 -18.62 15.75
CA PHE A 63 -6.27 -18.01 16.97
C PHE A 63 -7.39 -17.79 18.00
N THR A 64 -7.02 -17.92 19.24
CA THR A 64 -7.81 -17.41 20.36
C THR A 64 -7.42 -15.95 20.55
N ILE A 65 -8.39 -15.04 20.42
CA ILE A 65 -8.20 -13.63 20.73
C ILE A 65 -8.76 -13.39 22.13
N SER A 66 -7.89 -12.98 23.06
CA SER A 66 -8.26 -12.57 24.41
C SER A 66 -8.11 -11.07 24.50
N ALA A 67 -9.23 -10.35 24.50
CA ALA A 67 -9.27 -8.90 24.64
C ALA A 67 -9.79 -8.53 26.04
N SER A 68 -9.17 -7.52 26.63
CA SER A 68 -9.54 -6.93 27.92
C SER A 68 -9.61 -5.42 27.75
N GLU A 69 -9.83 -4.66 28.80
CA GLU A 69 -9.85 -3.18 28.74
C GLU A 69 -8.47 -2.54 28.50
N SER A 70 -7.38 -3.31 28.52
CA SER A 70 -6.04 -2.73 28.37
C SER A 70 -5.06 -3.55 27.53
N VAL A 71 -5.39 -4.81 27.22
CA VAL A 71 -4.50 -5.71 26.49
C VAL A 71 -5.29 -6.60 25.56
N VAL A 72 -4.79 -6.77 24.35
CA VAL A 72 -5.20 -7.82 23.41
C VAL A 72 -4.07 -8.82 23.26
N LEU A 73 -4.40 -10.10 23.35
CA LEU A 73 -3.51 -11.24 23.16
C LEU A 73 -4.10 -12.17 22.10
N GLY A 74 -3.34 -12.44 21.05
CA GLY A 74 -3.69 -13.41 20.00
C GLY A 74 -2.71 -14.57 19.99
N PHE A 75 -3.21 -15.81 20.14
CA PHE A 75 -2.38 -17.00 20.18
C PHE A 75 -3.14 -18.23 19.69
N SER A 76 -2.41 -19.27 19.31
CA SER A 76 -2.99 -20.55 18.88
C SER A 76 -2.52 -21.69 19.76
N PHE A 77 -3.46 -22.47 20.30
CA PHE A 77 -3.16 -23.71 21.02
C PHE A 77 -2.75 -24.86 20.09
N SER A 78 -3.16 -24.81 18.83
CA SER A 78 -2.85 -25.83 17.81
C SER A 78 -1.52 -25.60 17.10
N GLY A 79 -0.86 -24.47 17.38
CA GLY A 79 0.35 -24.07 16.66
C GLY A 79 0.07 -23.50 15.26
N SER A 80 -1.17 -23.07 14.98
CA SER A 80 -1.50 -22.35 13.75
C SER A 80 -0.74 -21.02 13.69
N VAL A 81 -0.57 -20.50 12.47
CA VAL A 81 0.08 -19.23 12.22
C VAL A 81 -0.84 -18.34 11.38
N ILE A 82 -0.71 -17.03 11.55
CA ILE A 82 -1.25 -16.06 10.61
C ILE A 82 -0.22 -15.92 9.51
N SER A 83 -0.62 -16.22 8.28
CA SER A 83 0.29 -16.20 7.13
C SER A 83 0.80 -14.81 6.82
N SER A 84 2.01 -14.73 6.27
CA SER A 84 2.56 -13.50 5.71
C SER A 84 1.59 -12.88 4.70
N ALA A 85 1.44 -11.56 4.72
CA ALA A 85 0.53 -10.80 3.86
C ALA A 85 1.05 -9.39 3.58
N SER A 86 0.68 -8.84 2.43
CA SER A 86 1.02 -7.47 2.05
C SER A 86 0.02 -6.42 2.54
N ASN A 87 -1.20 -6.80 2.89
CA ASN A 87 -2.23 -5.94 3.47
C ASN A 87 -3.35 -6.80 4.04
N GLY A 88 -3.04 -7.57 5.09
CA GLY A 88 -4.02 -8.43 5.76
C GLY A 88 -4.74 -7.67 6.88
N LEU A 89 -6.04 -7.91 7.05
CA LEU A 89 -6.75 -7.51 8.26
C LEU A 89 -6.30 -8.42 9.41
N LEU A 90 -5.57 -7.90 10.40
CA LEU A 90 -5.10 -8.68 11.54
C LEU A 90 -6.26 -9.01 12.48
N ILE A 91 -6.92 -7.96 12.97
CA ILE A 91 -8.11 -8.00 13.82
C ILE A 91 -8.97 -6.76 13.52
N GLY A 92 -10.27 -6.86 13.77
CA GLY A 92 -11.24 -5.77 13.65
C GLY A 92 -12.00 -5.52 14.96
N SER A 93 -13.13 -4.82 14.82
CA SER A 93 -14.02 -4.47 15.94
C SER A 93 -13.36 -3.58 16.99
N LEU A 94 -12.50 -2.66 16.57
CA LEU A 94 -11.91 -1.65 17.43
C LEU A 94 -12.86 -0.46 17.57
N GLU A 95 -12.97 0.10 18.78
CA GLU A 95 -13.92 1.19 19.06
C GLU A 95 -13.19 2.51 19.29
N SER A 96 -13.21 3.39 18.28
CA SER A 96 -12.60 4.73 18.37
C SER A 96 -11.11 4.74 18.71
N CYS A 97 -10.39 3.68 18.32
CA CYS A 97 -8.94 3.65 18.44
C CYS A 97 -8.29 4.73 17.56
N THR A 98 -7.21 5.27 18.06
CA THR A 98 -6.26 6.11 17.32
C THR A 98 -4.89 5.47 17.36
N GLU A 99 -3.96 5.95 16.58
CA GLU A 99 -2.58 5.45 16.60
C GLU A 99 -1.94 5.52 17.98
N ASN A 100 -2.24 6.58 18.72
CA ASN A 100 -1.72 6.79 20.08
C ASN A 100 -2.39 5.90 21.14
N SER A 101 -3.47 5.22 20.79
CA SER A 101 -4.17 4.29 21.68
C SER A 101 -3.38 3.02 21.95
N PHE A 102 -2.38 2.71 21.11
CA PHE A 102 -1.65 1.45 21.15
C PHE A 102 -0.24 1.59 21.69
N SER A 103 0.22 0.54 22.38
CA SER A 103 1.59 0.46 22.90
C SER A 103 2.02 -0.97 23.16
N ASN A 104 3.28 -1.17 23.49
CA ASN A 104 3.85 -2.46 23.94
C ASN A 104 3.56 -3.61 22.96
N TRP A 105 3.79 -3.38 21.67
CA TRP A 105 3.65 -4.38 20.64
C TRP A 105 4.64 -5.52 20.83
N VAL A 106 4.15 -6.74 20.81
CA VAL A 106 4.96 -7.97 20.82
C VAL A 106 4.42 -8.91 19.75
N PHE A 107 5.28 -9.30 18.83
CA PHE A 107 4.98 -10.32 17.84
C PHE A 107 5.97 -11.47 17.96
N SER A 108 5.47 -12.70 17.80
CA SER A 108 6.30 -13.91 17.76
C SER A 108 6.08 -14.65 16.46
N GLY A 109 7.16 -15.11 15.87
CA GLY A 109 7.17 -16.01 14.73
C GLY A 109 7.25 -17.48 15.13
N VAL A 110 7.29 -18.35 14.13
CA VAL A 110 7.41 -19.79 14.32
C VAL A 110 8.66 -20.12 15.15
N GLY A 111 8.49 -21.02 16.11
CA GLY A 111 9.58 -21.41 17.02
C GLY A 111 9.83 -20.41 18.16
N GLY A 112 8.96 -19.43 18.36
CA GLY A 112 9.05 -18.46 19.46
C GLY A 112 10.10 -17.36 19.24
N ILE A 113 10.50 -17.12 17.99
CA ILE A 113 11.37 -15.98 17.66
C ILE A 113 10.61 -14.68 17.85
N THR A 114 11.27 -13.65 18.36
CA THR A 114 10.69 -12.32 18.44
C THR A 114 10.73 -11.66 17.05
N LEU A 115 9.59 -11.14 16.59
CA LEU A 115 9.49 -10.36 15.36
C LEU A 115 9.55 -8.88 15.69
N THR A 116 10.27 -8.13 14.86
CA THR A 116 10.28 -6.68 14.92
C THR A 116 8.99 -6.12 14.36
N SER A 117 8.45 -5.06 14.98
CA SER A 117 7.20 -4.45 14.52
C SER A 117 7.28 -2.93 14.53
N GLU A 118 6.56 -2.34 13.59
CA GLU A 118 6.38 -0.91 13.46
C GLU A 118 4.90 -0.60 13.24
N PHE A 119 4.42 0.47 13.85
CA PHE A 119 3.10 1.02 13.58
C PHE A 119 3.27 2.25 12.70
N ILE A 120 2.72 2.18 11.50
CA ILE A 120 2.73 3.31 10.57
C ILE A 120 1.42 4.08 10.67
N SER A 121 1.53 5.41 10.73
CA SER A 121 0.36 6.28 10.68
C SER A 121 -0.37 6.14 9.36
N SER A 122 -1.69 5.93 9.39
CA SER A 122 -2.52 5.94 8.20
C SER A 122 -2.68 7.34 7.58
N THR A 123 -2.09 8.36 8.22
CA THR A 123 -2.30 9.76 7.85
C THR A 123 -1.46 10.23 6.67
N SER A 124 -0.57 9.44 6.10
CA SER A 124 0.09 9.83 4.85
C SER A 124 0.47 8.62 4.00
N LEU A 125 -0.49 8.13 3.25
CA LEU A 125 -0.17 7.35 2.06
C LEU A 125 0.13 8.36 0.94
N ASN A 126 1.41 8.51 0.65
CA ASN A 126 1.87 9.42 -0.40
C ASN A 126 1.53 8.85 -1.77
N GLY A 127 1.05 9.70 -2.65
CA GLY A 127 0.69 9.34 -4.02
C GLY A 127 -0.10 10.46 -4.67
N CYS A 128 -0.45 10.29 -5.94
CA CYS A 128 -1.26 11.28 -6.63
C CYS A 128 -2.71 11.26 -6.14
N THR A 129 -3.19 12.37 -5.60
CA THR A 129 -4.57 12.57 -5.11
C THR A 129 -5.48 13.28 -6.11
N ASP A 130 -4.98 13.68 -7.27
CA ASP A 130 -5.78 14.34 -8.31
C ASP A 130 -6.50 13.33 -9.19
N LEU A 131 -7.84 13.37 -9.14
CA LEU A 131 -8.73 12.51 -9.94
C LEU A 131 -8.54 12.63 -11.45
N SER A 132 -7.96 13.73 -11.92
CA SER A 132 -7.69 13.98 -13.34
C SER A 132 -6.35 13.43 -13.81
N ALA A 133 -5.50 12.98 -12.89
CA ALA A 133 -4.21 12.41 -13.20
C ALA A 133 -4.33 10.94 -13.63
N CYS A 134 -3.46 10.53 -14.56
CA CYS A 134 -3.42 9.17 -15.07
C CYS A 134 -3.00 8.12 -14.03
N ASN A 135 -2.25 8.53 -13.02
CA ASN A 135 -1.79 7.70 -11.92
C ASN A 135 -2.49 8.04 -10.59
N TYR A 136 -3.74 8.56 -10.66
CA TYR A 136 -4.55 8.77 -9.47
C TYR A 136 -4.61 7.51 -8.60
N SER A 137 -4.41 7.67 -7.31
CA SER A 137 -4.54 6.60 -6.32
C SER A 137 -5.65 6.96 -5.33
N SER A 138 -6.70 6.15 -5.29
CA SER A 138 -7.79 6.33 -4.30
C SER A 138 -7.34 6.10 -2.86
N ASP A 139 -6.21 5.44 -2.67
CA ASP A 139 -5.66 5.14 -1.36
C ASP A 139 -4.70 6.24 -0.86
N ALA A 140 -4.24 7.12 -1.78
CA ALA A 140 -3.39 8.25 -1.41
C ALA A 140 -4.18 9.26 -0.57
N THR A 141 -3.62 9.65 0.57
CA THR A 141 -4.17 10.65 1.48
C THR A 141 -3.40 11.96 1.44
N GLU A 142 -2.18 11.94 0.85
CA GLU A 142 -1.32 13.09 0.70
C GLU A 142 -0.66 13.07 -0.67
N ASP A 143 -0.74 14.20 -1.38
CA ASP A 143 -0.12 14.35 -2.69
C ASP A 143 1.40 14.48 -2.53
N ASP A 144 2.14 13.57 -3.13
CA ASP A 144 3.61 13.56 -3.13
C ASP A 144 4.23 14.23 -4.37
N GLY A 145 3.39 14.87 -5.19
CA GLY A 145 3.81 15.51 -6.44
C GLY A 145 4.08 14.53 -7.58
N SER A 146 3.70 13.27 -7.44
CA SER A 146 3.90 12.23 -8.46
C SER A 146 2.82 12.21 -9.55
N CYS A 147 1.84 13.13 -9.52
CA CYS A 147 0.76 13.17 -10.48
C CYS A 147 1.27 13.28 -11.93
N ILE A 148 0.81 12.37 -12.76
CA ILE A 148 1.12 12.33 -14.20
C ILE A 148 -0.19 12.62 -14.96
N TYR A 149 -0.15 13.57 -15.85
CA TYR A 149 -1.30 13.97 -16.67
C TYR A 149 -1.09 13.55 -18.12
N ALA A 150 -2.20 13.27 -18.79
CA ALA A 150 -2.17 13.05 -20.23
C ALA A 150 -1.68 14.30 -20.96
N GLU A 151 -1.00 14.12 -22.07
CA GLU A 151 -0.64 15.23 -22.97
C GLU A 151 -1.90 15.86 -23.57
N GLU A 152 -1.79 17.12 -24.00
CA GLU A 152 -2.91 17.82 -24.65
C GLU A 152 -3.42 17.02 -25.86
N ASN A 153 -4.73 16.80 -25.94
CA ASN A 153 -5.43 16.01 -26.95
C ASN A 153 -5.24 14.48 -26.87
N PHE A 154 -4.62 13.96 -25.80
CA PHE A 154 -4.46 12.52 -25.58
C PHE A 154 -5.14 12.09 -24.27
N ASP A 155 -5.52 10.82 -24.19
CA ASP A 155 -5.92 10.19 -22.94
C ASP A 155 -4.69 9.61 -22.19
N CYS A 156 -4.95 9.02 -21.02
CA CYS A 156 -3.89 8.43 -20.21
C CYS A 156 -3.22 7.18 -20.84
N ASP A 157 -3.84 6.58 -21.82
CA ASP A 157 -3.31 5.45 -22.56
C ASP A 157 -2.53 5.88 -23.81
N GLY A 158 -2.46 7.21 -24.07
CA GLY A 158 -1.80 7.80 -25.23
C GLY A 158 -2.66 7.77 -26.51
N ASN A 159 -3.97 7.54 -26.40
CA ASN A 159 -4.85 7.62 -27.53
C ASN A 159 -5.28 9.06 -27.79
N CYS A 160 -5.38 9.45 -29.06
CA CYS A 160 -5.89 10.75 -29.45
C CYS A 160 -7.39 10.86 -29.13
N ILE A 161 -7.79 11.86 -28.33
CA ILE A 161 -9.18 12.13 -27.92
C ILE A 161 -9.90 13.17 -28.77
N VAL A 162 -9.22 13.72 -29.77
CA VAL A 162 -9.77 14.64 -30.76
C VAL A 162 -9.67 14.03 -32.15
N THR A 163 -10.05 14.77 -33.19
CA THR A 163 -9.91 14.29 -34.55
C THR A 163 -8.46 14.24 -35.02
N THR A 164 -8.09 13.16 -35.69
CA THR A 164 -6.81 13.04 -36.39
C THR A 164 -6.96 13.61 -37.79
N ASP A 165 -5.92 14.24 -38.30
CA ASP A 165 -5.86 14.69 -39.69
C ASP A 165 -5.62 13.53 -40.67
N CYS A 166 -5.54 13.83 -41.96
CA CYS A 166 -5.35 12.82 -43.00
C CYS A 166 -3.94 12.15 -42.97
N LEU A 167 -2.98 12.68 -42.21
CA LEU A 167 -1.69 12.09 -41.95
C LEU A 167 -1.69 11.23 -40.65
N GLY A 168 -2.82 11.20 -39.93
CA GLY A 168 -2.96 10.49 -38.66
C GLY A 168 -2.40 11.26 -37.47
N ILE A 169 -2.15 12.55 -37.60
CA ILE A 169 -1.64 13.41 -36.53
C ILE A 169 -2.83 13.89 -35.69
N CYS A 170 -2.74 13.69 -34.37
CA CYS A 170 -3.76 14.14 -33.43
C CYS A 170 -3.87 15.66 -33.42
N ASN A 171 -5.08 16.19 -33.57
CA ASN A 171 -5.34 17.63 -33.75
C ASN A 171 -4.51 18.27 -34.84
N GLY A 172 -4.07 17.49 -35.83
CA GLY A 172 -3.34 17.98 -37.01
C GLY A 172 -4.24 18.81 -37.95
N THR A 173 -3.62 19.57 -38.82
CA THR A 173 -4.31 20.49 -39.75
C THR A 173 -4.22 20.06 -41.20
N ALA A 174 -3.59 18.96 -41.51
CA ALA A 174 -3.46 18.42 -42.85
C ALA A 174 -4.84 18.04 -43.40
N VAL A 175 -5.11 18.46 -44.62
CA VAL A 175 -6.36 18.19 -45.35
C VAL A 175 -6.09 17.44 -46.64
N VAL A 176 -7.07 16.68 -47.08
CA VAL A 176 -7.01 16.02 -48.39
C VAL A 176 -7.38 17.07 -49.46
N ASP A 177 -6.50 17.29 -50.41
CA ASP A 177 -6.74 18.19 -51.52
C ASP A 177 -7.70 17.59 -52.58
N GLU A 178 -8.02 18.39 -53.63
CA GLU A 178 -8.93 17.97 -54.69
C GLU A 178 -8.39 16.78 -55.52
N CYS A 179 -7.10 16.47 -55.45
CA CYS A 179 -6.45 15.31 -56.06
C CYS A 179 -6.42 14.08 -55.15
N GLY A 180 -6.93 14.18 -53.93
CA GLY A 180 -6.94 13.09 -52.97
C GLY A 180 -5.60 12.92 -52.22
N ILE A 181 -4.74 13.93 -52.21
CA ILE A 181 -3.44 13.92 -51.54
C ILE A 181 -3.59 14.69 -50.22
N CYS A 182 -3.08 14.04 -49.14
CA CYS A 182 -3.03 14.69 -47.83
C CYS A 182 -1.79 15.59 -47.73
N ASN A 183 -1.98 16.89 -47.45
CA ASN A 183 -0.90 17.88 -47.28
C ASN A 183 -1.29 19.05 -46.38
#